data_4c6d004bf3a5380ca69014e1ee520972
#
_entry.id   4c6d004bf3a5380ca69014e1ee520972
#
_cell.length_a   1.000
_cell.length_b   1.000
_cell.length_c   1.000
_cell.angle_alpha   90.00
_cell.angle_beta   90.00
_cell.angle_gamma   90.00
#
_symmetry.space_group_name_H-M   'P 1'
#
loop_
_entity.id
_entity.type
_entity.pdbx_description
1 polymer ?
#
loop_
_entity_poly.entity_id
_entity_poly.type
_entity_poly.pdbx_seq_one_letter_code
_entity_poly.pdbx_strand_id
1 'polypeptide(L)'
;MNISLIKSKLLIAILVISTFLTSCASKKDIVYFQNAKSFETIVDTDTFKAKLKVGDIVSVYVSTLDQTVTQPYNLVRNTGGQGELIDYLIDVDGNIDYPVLGKVKLLGLTVEEAKNLFKKKFADGQLLKDPVVIFRVLNFRVTVAGEVNRPGVYPVSGERVSILEALGLAGDLTIKGRRDNILVVRDFNGTKTYTRIDLTNKEVFNSPVYYLTQNDYVYVEPNNSAISGASGDARIGNLITITSFLITTALIFITRN
;
A
#
# COMPACT_ATOMS: atom_id res chain seq x y z
N MET A 1 -36.07 -22.21 54.91
CA MET A 1 -35.70 -21.87 53.52
C MET A 1 -34.25 -22.32 53.31
N ASN A 2 -34.03 -23.35 52.43
CA ASN A 2 -32.74 -24.06 52.35
C ASN A 2 -31.63 -23.15 51.81
N ILE A 3 -30.74 -22.67 52.66
CA ILE A 3 -29.58 -21.84 52.36
C ILE A 3 -28.66 -22.52 51.31
N SER A 4 -28.58 -23.86 51.33
CA SER A 4 -27.80 -24.62 50.33
C SER A 4 -28.35 -24.48 48.90
N LEU A 5 -29.67 -24.38 48.73
CA LEU A 5 -30.32 -24.22 47.43
C LEU A 5 -30.09 -22.81 46.84
N ILE A 6 -30.03 -21.79 47.70
CA ILE A 6 -29.72 -20.40 47.27
C ILE A 6 -28.25 -20.29 46.84
N LYS A 7 -27.32 -20.93 47.56
CA LYS A 7 -25.90 -20.98 47.25
C LYS A 7 -25.64 -21.66 45.90
N SER A 8 -26.30 -22.79 45.62
CA SER A 8 -26.21 -23.50 44.34
C SER A 8 -26.73 -22.64 43.19
N LYS A 9 -27.87 -21.98 43.35
CA LYS A 9 -28.42 -21.09 42.27
C LYS A 9 -27.53 -19.89 41.98
N LEU A 10 -26.91 -19.30 43.02
CA LEU A 10 -25.97 -18.19 42.86
C LEU A 10 -24.71 -18.62 42.10
N LEU A 11 -24.18 -19.80 42.38
CA LEU A 11 -23.00 -20.35 41.72
C LEU A 11 -23.26 -20.65 40.24
N ILE A 12 -24.44 -21.18 39.93
CA ILE A 12 -24.90 -21.43 38.54
C ILE A 12 -25.07 -20.08 37.79
N ALA A 13 -25.65 -19.07 38.44
CA ALA A 13 -25.81 -17.75 37.81
C ALA A 13 -24.48 -17.08 37.48
N ILE A 14 -23.48 -17.18 38.38
CA ILE A 14 -22.11 -16.66 38.12
C ILE A 14 -21.45 -17.43 36.98
N LEU A 15 -21.58 -18.75 36.92
CA LEU A 15 -21.04 -19.59 35.83
C LEU A 15 -21.68 -19.21 34.49
N VAL A 16 -23.00 -19.00 34.47
CA VAL A 16 -23.71 -18.59 33.23
C VAL A 16 -23.30 -17.18 32.80
N ILE A 17 -23.15 -16.24 33.68
CA ILE A 17 -22.70 -14.88 33.36
C ILE A 17 -21.27 -14.90 32.82
N SER A 18 -20.40 -15.76 33.32
CA SER A 18 -18.99 -15.93 32.83
C SER A 18 -18.94 -16.42 31.40
N THR A 19 -19.90 -17.22 30.94
CA THR A 19 -19.92 -17.73 29.55
C THR A 19 -20.37 -16.68 28.52
N PHE A 20 -21.03 -15.61 28.91
CA PHE A 20 -21.42 -14.52 28.00
C PHE A 20 -20.32 -13.48 27.75
N LEU A 21 -19.16 -13.58 28.40
CA LEU A 21 -18.05 -12.62 28.23
C LEU A 21 -17.08 -13.02 27.09
N THR A 22 -17.35 -14.06 26.32
CA THR A 22 -16.53 -14.42 25.16
C THR A 22 -16.83 -13.49 23.98
N SER A 23 -16.00 -12.49 23.77
CA SER A 23 -16.02 -11.65 22.58
C SER A 23 -15.50 -12.45 21.38
N CYS A 24 -16.38 -12.84 20.46
CA CYS A 24 -15.97 -13.43 19.19
C CYS A 24 -15.45 -12.35 18.23
N ALA A 25 -14.25 -12.51 17.71
CA ALA A 25 -13.79 -11.70 16.59
C ALA A 25 -14.73 -11.88 15.39
N SER A 26 -15.16 -10.77 14.77
CA SER A 26 -16.08 -10.82 13.64
C SER A 26 -15.34 -11.19 12.36
N LYS A 27 -15.82 -12.21 11.62
CA LYS A 27 -15.33 -12.54 10.28
C LYS A 27 -15.43 -11.35 9.33
N LYS A 28 -16.35 -10.42 9.55
CA LYS A 28 -16.57 -9.21 8.74
C LYS A 28 -15.37 -8.26 8.75
N ASP A 29 -14.52 -8.31 9.77
CA ASP A 29 -13.39 -7.41 9.90
C ASP A 29 -12.13 -7.92 9.16
N ILE A 30 -12.18 -9.16 8.64
CA ILE A 30 -10.98 -9.84 8.11
C ILE A 30 -11.09 -10.17 6.62
N VAL A 31 -12.29 -10.49 6.12
CA VAL A 31 -12.49 -10.98 4.75
C VAL A 31 -12.55 -9.82 3.76
N TYR A 32 -11.84 -9.96 2.64
CA TYR A 32 -11.85 -9.00 1.52
C TYR A 32 -13.11 -9.18 0.66
N PHE A 33 -13.54 -8.10 0.00
CA PHE A 33 -14.56 -8.09 -1.06
C PHE A 33 -15.87 -8.82 -0.71
N GLN A 34 -16.37 -8.62 0.51
CA GLN A 34 -17.52 -9.37 1.04
C GLN A 34 -18.80 -9.18 0.24
N ASN A 35 -18.92 -8.08 -0.50
CA ASN A 35 -20.06 -7.76 -1.35
C ASN A 35 -19.86 -8.16 -2.83
N ALA A 36 -18.76 -8.85 -3.16
CA ALA A 36 -18.55 -9.37 -4.52
C ALA A 36 -19.47 -10.57 -4.79
N LYS A 37 -20.16 -10.56 -5.93
CA LYS A 37 -21.01 -11.66 -6.41
C LYS A 37 -20.24 -12.51 -7.42
N SER A 38 -20.60 -13.78 -7.53
CA SER A 38 -20.04 -14.67 -8.56
C SER A 38 -20.36 -14.14 -9.95
N PHE A 39 -19.37 -14.12 -10.85
CA PHE A 39 -19.51 -13.69 -12.26
C PHE A 39 -19.95 -12.23 -12.45
N GLU A 40 -19.68 -11.36 -11.49
CA GLU A 40 -19.97 -9.93 -11.62
C GLU A 40 -18.80 -9.22 -12.34
N THR A 41 -19.09 -8.55 -13.47
CA THR A 41 -18.14 -7.64 -14.11
C THR A 41 -18.32 -6.25 -13.51
N ILE A 42 -17.26 -5.67 -12.94
CA ILE A 42 -17.42 -4.50 -12.07
C ILE A 42 -16.87 -3.23 -12.70
N VAL A 43 -15.71 -3.26 -13.36
CA VAL A 43 -15.00 -2.01 -13.65
C VAL A 43 -14.10 -2.11 -14.85
N ASP A 44 -14.08 -1.04 -15.64
CA ASP A 44 -12.99 -0.75 -16.55
C ASP A 44 -11.90 0.01 -15.79
N THR A 45 -10.87 -0.72 -15.34
CA THR A 45 -9.73 -0.16 -14.58
C THR A 45 -8.62 0.39 -15.48
N ASP A 46 -8.80 0.40 -16.79
CA ASP A 46 -7.74 0.69 -17.76
C ASP A 46 -7.47 2.19 -17.96
N THR A 47 -8.18 3.04 -17.21
CA THR A 47 -8.06 4.51 -17.35
C THR A 47 -6.92 5.13 -16.55
N PHE A 48 -6.28 4.38 -15.62
CA PHE A 48 -5.22 4.93 -14.79
C PHE A 48 -3.89 5.00 -15.54
N LYS A 49 -3.34 6.22 -15.64
CA LYS A 49 -2.01 6.49 -16.20
C LYS A 49 -1.18 7.28 -15.19
N ALA A 50 -0.11 6.66 -14.69
CA ALA A 50 0.82 7.33 -13.78
C ALA A 50 1.50 8.51 -14.50
N LYS A 51 1.66 9.63 -13.78
CA LYS A 51 2.32 10.83 -14.28
C LYS A 51 3.72 10.95 -13.68
N LEU A 52 4.65 11.39 -14.50
CA LEU A 52 6.03 11.66 -14.12
C LEU A 52 6.11 12.81 -13.12
N LYS A 53 6.99 12.68 -12.14
CA LYS A 53 7.18 13.62 -11.02
C LYS A 53 8.63 14.10 -10.95
N VAL A 54 8.84 15.19 -10.24
CA VAL A 54 10.18 15.64 -9.82
C VAL A 54 10.83 14.53 -8.98
N GLY A 55 12.11 14.26 -9.25
CA GLY A 55 12.86 13.19 -8.59
C GLY A 55 12.70 11.80 -9.20
N ASP A 56 11.87 11.64 -10.25
CA ASP A 56 11.86 10.40 -11.03
C ASP A 56 13.18 10.27 -11.79
N ILE A 57 13.72 9.06 -11.80
CA ILE A 57 14.89 8.69 -12.61
C ILE A 57 14.36 7.91 -13.81
N VAL A 58 14.66 8.40 -15.00
CA VAL A 58 14.16 7.83 -16.23
C VAL A 58 15.30 7.39 -17.15
N SER A 59 15.11 6.28 -17.82
CA SER A 59 15.96 5.81 -18.92
C SER A 59 15.26 6.09 -20.23
N VAL A 60 15.98 6.65 -21.19
CA VAL A 60 15.49 6.96 -22.53
C VAL A 60 16.44 6.33 -23.54
N TYR A 61 15.97 5.37 -24.29
CA TYR A 61 16.73 4.72 -25.35
C TYR A 61 16.03 4.94 -26.68
N VAL A 62 16.81 5.37 -27.68
CA VAL A 62 16.32 5.67 -29.03
C VAL A 62 16.97 4.70 -30.04
N SER A 63 16.16 4.10 -30.87
CA SER A 63 16.61 3.17 -31.91
C SER A 63 15.99 3.53 -33.26
N THR A 64 16.74 3.30 -34.34
CA THR A 64 16.32 3.39 -35.75
C THR A 64 16.88 2.19 -36.50
N LEU A 65 16.54 2.06 -37.77
CA LEU A 65 17.12 1.01 -38.65
C LEU A 65 18.66 1.11 -38.74
N ASP A 66 19.19 2.33 -38.76
CA ASP A 66 20.62 2.58 -38.68
C ASP A 66 20.99 3.02 -37.26
N GLN A 67 21.64 2.13 -36.53
CA GLN A 67 22.02 2.41 -35.14
C GLN A 67 23.15 3.45 -35.01
N THR A 68 23.90 3.70 -36.05
CA THR A 68 25.02 4.66 -35.98
C THR A 68 24.51 6.08 -35.79
N VAL A 69 23.37 6.43 -36.39
CA VAL A 69 22.75 7.76 -36.26
C VAL A 69 22.13 8.01 -34.87
N THR A 70 21.90 6.96 -34.07
CA THR A 70 21.32 7.07 -32.76
C THR A 70 22.34 7.19 -31.62
N GLN A 71 23.62 6.95 -31.89
CA GLN A 71 24.70 7.02 -30.90
C GLN A 71 24.76 8.36 -30.16
N PRO A 72 24.60 9.55 -30.79
CA PRO A 72 24.63 10.83 -30.08
C PRO A 72 23.51 11.01 -29.06
N TYR A 73 22.41 10.25 -29.15
CA TYR A 73 21.25 10.33 -28.28
C TYR A 73 21.28 9.30 -27.15
N ASN A 74 22.08 8.25 -27.30
CA ASN A 74 22.20 7.14 -26.35
C ASN A 74 23.55 7.21 -25.63
N LEU A 75 23.72 8.17 -24.74
CA LEU A 75 24.96 8.29 -24.00
C LEU A 75 25.18 7.06 -23.11
N VAL A 76 26.38 6.51 -23.16
CA VAL A 76 26.79 5.38 -22.35
C VAL A 76 27.94 5.78 -21.42
N ARG A 77 27.88 5.30 -20.20
CA ARG A 77 28.99 5.35 -19.26
C ARG A 77 29.72 4.01 -19.34
N ASN A 78 31.03 4.07 -19.57
CA ASN A 78 31.87 2.87 -19.52
C ASN A 78 32.23 2.57 -18.06
N THR A 79 31.62 1.54 -17.50
CA THR A 79 31.89 1.06 -16.15
C THR A 79 32.41 -0.36 -16.23
N GLY A 80 33.73 -0.55 -16.06
CA GLY A 80 34.32 -1.89 -16.01
C GLY A 80 34.25 -2.71 -17.31
N GLY A 81 34.17 -2.05 -18.51
CA GLY A 81 34.18 -2.71 -19.81
C GLY A 81 32.80 -3.00 -20.41
N GLN A 82 31.72 -2.67 -19.70
CA GLN A 82 30.36 -2.68 -20.25
C GLN A 82 29.81 -1.26 -20.33
N GLY A 83 29.25 -0.90 -21.49
CA GLY A 83 28.58 0.39 -21.67
C GLY A 83 27.19 0.34 -21.03
N GLU A 84 26.96 1.15 -20.01
CA GLU A 84 25.66 1.33 -19.36
C GLU A 84 25.04 2.66 -19.83
N LEU A 85 23.75 2.64 -20.22
CA LEU A 85 23.03 3.85 -20.58
C LEU A 85 23.02 4.83 -19.41
N ILE A 86 23.13 6.13 -19.71
CA ILE A 86 23.00 7.18 -18.70
C ILE A 86 21.51 7.40 -18.42
N ASP A 87 21.17 7.39 -17.13
CA ASP A 87 19.85 7.71 -16.64
C ASP A 87 19.71 9.21 -16.38
N TYR A 88 18.48 9.72 -16.48
CA TYR A 88 18.17 11.13 -16.34
C TYR A 88 17.27 11.37 -15.13
N LEU A 89 17.69 12.28 -14.26
CA LEU A 89 16.87 12.74 -13.13
C LEU A 89 15.96 13.89 -13.60
N ILE A 90 14.65 13.79 -13.33
CA ILE A 90 13.72 14.90 -13.52
C ILE A 90 14.00 15.94 -12.43
N ASP A 91 14.48 17.11 -12.83
CA ASP A 91 14.87 18.20 -11.96
C ASP A 91 13.68 18.88 -11.28
N VAL A 92 13.97 19.87 -10.40
CA VAL A 92 12.94 20.61 -9.65
C VAL A 92 12.01 21.43 -10.56
N ASP A 93 12.48 21.78 -11.75
CA ASP A 93 11.70 22.48 -12.78
C ASP A 93 10.89 21.47 -13.63
N GLY A 94 11.08 20.17 -13.42
CA GLY A 94 10.40 19.08 -14.12
C GLY A 94 10.98 18.77 -15.49
N ASN A 95 12.27 19.10 -15.74
CA ASN A 95 12.97 18.83 -16.98
C ASN A 95 14.00 17.74 -16.81
N ILE A 96 14.45 17.19 -17.92
CA ILE A 96 15.74 16.49 -18.03
C ILE A 96 16.62 17.20 -19.06
N ASP A 97 17.94 17.13 -18.90
CA ASP A 97 18.89 17.56 -19.92
C ASP A 97 19.23 16.36 -20.82
N TYR A 98 18.62 16.33 -22.02
CA TYR A 98 18.78 15.22 -22.94
C TYR A 98 19.73 15.59 -24.09
N PRO A 99 20.63 14.67 -24.49
CA PRO A 99 21.59 14.94 -25.56
C PRO A 99 20.93 15.48 -26.84
N VAL A 100 21.56 16.47 -27.45
CA VAL A 100 21.11 17.14 -28.67
C VAL A 100 19.80 17.93 -28.52
N LEU A 101 18.82 17.42 -27.77
CA LEU A 101 17.51 18.09 -27.56
C LEU A 101 17.54 19.16 -26.47
N GLY A 102 18.59 19.17 -25.60
CA GLY A 102 18.65 20.07 -24.46
C GLY A 102 17.58 19.76 -23.41
N LYS A 103 17.00 20.79 -22.82
CA LYS A 103 15.96 20.67 -21.77
C LYS A 103 14.65 20.15 -22.34
N VAL A 104 14.19 19.03 -21.80
CA VAL A 104 12.91 18.40 -22.15
C VAL A 104 12.01 18.34 -20.92
N LYS A 105 10.85 19.01 -20.98
CA LYS A 105 9.86 19.03 -19.91
C LYS A 105 9.10 17.71 -19.86
N LEU A 106 9.18 17.02 -18.72
CA LEU A 106 8.54 15.70 -18.53
C LEU A 106 7.51 15.71 -17.39
N LEU A 107 7.61 16.64 -16.43
CA LEU A 107 6.71 16.73 -15.29
C LEU A 107 5.24 16.73 -15.71
N GLY A 108 4.44 15.83 -15.14
CA GLY A 108 3.01 15.71 -15.37
C GLY A 108 2.62 14.93 -16.63
N LEU A 109 3.58 14.54 -17.48
CA LEU A 109 3.33 13.64 -18.61
C LEU A 109 3.23 12.19 -18.13
N THR A 110 2.48 11.39 -18.84
CA THR A 110 2.54 9.93 -18.75
C THR A 110 3.75 9.41 -19.53
N VAL A 111 4.15 8.15 -19.30
CA VAL A 111 5.23 7.50 -20.04
C VAL A 111 4.94 7.54 -21.55
N GLU A 112 3.70 7.30 -21.96
CA GLU A 112 3.30 7.31 -23.38
C GLU A 112 3.37 8.73 -23.98
N GLU A 113 2.92 9.75 -23.26
CA GLU A 113 3.04 11.14 -23.68
C GLU A 113 4.50 11.58 -23.79
N ALA A 114 5.36 11.10 -22.87
CA ALA A 114 6.80 11.35 -22.93
C ALA A 114 7.43 10.69 -24.19
N LYS A 115 7.12 9.42 -24.48
CA LYS A 115 7.55 8.75 -25.72
C LYS A 115 7.14 9.54 -26.97
N ASN A 116 5.90 10.01 -27.02
CA ASN A 116 5.37 10.78 -28.14
C ASN A 116 6.02 12.16 -28.25
N LEU A 117 6.32 12.81 -27.11
CA LEU A 117 7.07 14.07 -27.10
C LEU A 117 8.47 13.92 -27.71
N PHE A 118 9.20 12.86 -27.34
CA PHE A 118 10.51 12.58 -27.94
C PHE A 118 10.43 12.32 -29.43
N LYS A 119 9.50 11.45 -29.87
CA LYS A 119 9.27 11.19 -31.31
C LYS A 119 9.01 12.48 -32.07
N LYS A 120 8.13 13.35 -31.52
CA LYS A 120 7.83 14.65 -32.13
C LYS A 120 9.07 15.55 -32.21
N LYS A 121 9.84 15.67 -31.13
CA LYS A 121 11.06 16.50 -31.12
C LYS A 121 12.11 16.03 -32.13
N PHE A 122 12.26 14.72 -32.32
CA PHE A 122 13.15 14.17 -33.35
C PHE A 122 12.64 14.45 -34.76
N ALA A 123 11.34 14.36 -34.99
CA ALA A 123 10.73 14.65 -36.30
C ALA A 123 10.79 16.15 -36.64
N ASP A 124 10.37 17.03 -35.70
CA ASP A 124 10.35 18.48 -35.93
C ASP A 124 11.77 19.04 -36.15
N GLY A 125 12.78 18.47 -35.50
CA GLY A 125 14.19 18.83 -35.68
C GLY A 125 14.84 18.15 -36.91
N GLN A 126 14.10 17.34 -37.64
CA GLN A 126 14.66 16.53 -38.77
C GLN A 126 15.90 15.70 -38.38
N LEU A 127 15.94 15.28 -37.08
CA LEU A 127 17.11 14.62 -36.51
C LEU A 127 17.12 13.11 -36.75
N LEU A 128 15.94 12.47 -36.66
CA LEU A 128 15.77 11.04 -36.85
C LEU A 128 14.47 10.75 -37.61
N LYS A 129 14.52 9.78 -38.51
CA LYS A 129 13.35 9.29 -39.23
C LYS A 129 12.75 8.08 -38.49
N ASP A 130 11.47 8.17 -38.11
CA ASP A 130 10.71 7.09 -37.50
C ASP A 130 11.41 6.39 -36.32
N PRO A 131 11.90 7.12 -35.31
CA PRO A 131 12.62 6.51 -34.20
C PRO A 131 11.69 5.70 -33.29
N VAL A 132 12.18 4.57 -32.81
CA VAL A 132 11.60 3.84 -31.68
C VAL A 132 12.16 4.42 -30.42
N VAL A 133 11.29 4.93 -29.54
CA VAL A 133 11.66 5.48 -28.23
C VAL A 133 11.22 4.53 -27.15
N ILE A 134 12.17 4.00 -26.39
CA ILE A 134 11.95 3.21 -25.18
C ILE A 134 12.16 4.15 -24.01
N PHE A 135 11.13 4.30 -23.18
CA PHE A 135 11.14 5.17 -22.00
C PHE A 135 10.72 4.37 -20.78
N ARG A 136 11.51 4.41 -19.71
CA ARG A 136 11.23 3.68 -18.45
C ARG A 136 11.50 4.57 -17.26
N VAL A 137 10.70 4.42 -16.21
CA VAL A 137 10.99 4.95 -14.86
C VAL A 137 11.74 3.87 -14.09
N LEU A 138 12.88 4.19 -13.53
CA LEU A 138 13.79 3.22 -12.91
C LEU A 138 13.66 3.15 -11.40
N ASN A 139 13.25 4.22 -10.75
CA ASN A 139 13.16 4.33 -9.30
C ASN A 139 11.74 4.21 -8.77
N PHE A 140 10.81 3.61 -9.54
CA PHE A 140 9.44 3.43 -9.07
C PHE A 140 9.42 2.57 -7.81
N ARG A 141 8.89 3.12 -6.74
CA ARG A 141 8.75 2.45 -5.44
C ARG A 141 7.53 2.96 -4.69
N VAL A 142 6.99 2.11 -3.82
CA VAL A 142 5.92 2.44 -2.88
C VAL A 142 6.36 2.05 -1.47
N THR A 143 5.81 2.73 -0.47
CA THR A 143 6.07 2.40 0.95
C THR A 143 4.81 1.80 1.55
N VAL A 144 4.95 0.65 2.20
CA VAL A 144 3.86 0.01 2.95
C VAL A 144 4.27 -0.08 4.41
N ALA A 145 3.43 0.41 5.30
CA ALA A 145 3.72 0.48 6.73
C ALA A 145 2.48 0.18 7.59
N GLY A 146 2.68 0.05 8.90
CA GLY A 146 1.65 -0.28 9.88
C GLY A 146 1.48 -1.79 10.05
N GLU A 147 0.25 -2.24 10.23
CA GLU A 147 -0.11 -3.63 10.55
C GLU A 147 -0.09 -4.56 9.33
N VAL A 148 1.07 -4.68 8.71
CA VAL A 148 1.41 -5.65 7.65
C VAL A 148 2.52 -6.58 8.14
N ASN A 149 2.66 -7.74 7.50
CA ASN A 149 3.65 -8.73 7.93
C ASN A 149 5.11 -8.25 7.71
N ARG A 150 5.36 -7.47 6.68
CA ARG A 150 6.69 -6.93 6.35
C ARG A 150 6.58 -5.47 5.93
N PRO A 151 6.58 -4.52 6.87
CA PRO A 151 6.59 -3.09 6.52
C PRO A 151 7.92 -2.72 5.85
N GLY A 152 7.87 -1.85 4.83
CA GLY A 152 9.08 -1.47 4.10
C GLY A 152 8.82 -0.64 2.84
N VAL A 153 9.89 -0.37 2.11
CA VAL A 153 9.86 0.26 0.79
C VAL A 153 10.03 -0.81 -0.27
N TYR A 154 9.10 -0.86 -1.21
CA TYR A 154 9.02 -1.89 -2.25
C TYR A 154 9.28 -1.28 -3.62
N PRO A 155 10.35 -1.70 -4.33
CA PRO A 155 10.56 -1.33 -5.73
C PRO A 155 9.52 -2.02 -6.61
N VAL A 156 9.05 -1.31 -7.62
CA VAL A 156 8.08 -1.78 -8.60
C VAL A 156 8.75 -1.88 -9.97
N SER A 157 8.81 -3.07 -10.53
CA SER A 157 9.46 -3.30 -11.84
C SER A 157 8.54 -2.96 -13.03
N GLY A 158 7.24 -2.79 -12.79
CA GLY A 158 6.23 -2.46 -13.80
C GLY A 158 5.97 -0.96 -13.93
N GLU A 159 5.14 -0.59 -14.89
CA GLU A 159 4.68 0.80 -15.05
C GLU A 159 3.57 1.17 -14.05
N ARG A 160 2.96 0.20 -13.40
CA ARG A 160 1.92 0.37 -12.38
C ARG A 160 1.95 -0.74 -11.34
N VAL A 161 1.42 -0.47 -10.16
CA VAL A 161 1.17 -1.43 -9.09
C VAL A 161 -0.16 -1.09 -8.43
N SER A 162 -0.99 -2.09 -8.21
CA SER A 162 -2.23 -1.91 -7.43
C SER A 162 -1.92 -1.91 -5.94
N ILE A 163 -2.85 -1.38 -5.14
CA ILE A 163 -2.72 -1.44 -3.68
C ILE A 163 -2.70 -2.88 -3.17
N LEU A 164 -3.45 -3.79 -3.82
CA LEU A 164 -3.47 -5.21 -3.46
C LEU A 164 -2.11 -5.87 -3.70
N GLU A 165 -1.47 -5.57 -4.85
CA GLU A 165 -0.11 -6.05 -5.14
C GLU A 165 0.90 -5.49 -4.13
N ALA A 166 0.82 -4.19 -3.80
CA ALA A 166 1.70 -3.57 -2.83
C ALA A 166 1.57 -4.20 -1.43
N LEU A 167 0.33 -4.47 -0.99
CA LEU A 167 0.06 -5.19 0.26
C LEU A 167 0.57 -6.64 0.18
N GLY A 168 0.39 -7.31 -0.95
CA GLY A 168 0.96 -8.66 -1.20
C GLY A 168 2.48 -8.69 -1.10
N LEU A 169 3.19 -7.69 -1.67
CA LEU A 169 4.64 -7.52 -1.51
C LEU A 169 5.04 -7.39 -0.04
N ALA A 170 4.23 -6.69 0.76
CA ALA A 170 4.41 -6.55 2.21
C ALA A 170 3.99 -7.80 3.01
N GLY A 171 3.64 -8.90 2.34
CA GLY A 171 3.20 -10.14 2.97
C GLY A 171 1.78 -10.09 3.50
N ASP A 172 0.96 -9.17 2.98
CA ASP A 172 -0.41 -8.87 3.38
C ASP A 172 -0.56 -8.30 4.80
N LEU A 173 -1.78 -7.92 5.16
CA LEU A 173 -2.11 -7.40 6.48
C LEU A 173 -1.99 -8.48 7.55
N THR A 174 -1.51 -8.11 8.74
CA THR A 174 -1.64 -9.00 9.90
C THR A 174 -3.11 -9.19 10.27
N ILE A 175 -3.43 -10.15 11.11
CA ILE A 175 -4.79 -10.33 11.64
C ILE A 175 -5.27 -9.09 12.42
N LYS A 176 -4.34 -8.27 12.90
CA LYS A 176 -4.58 -7.05 13.65
C LYS A 176 -4.72 -5.80 12.78
N GLY A 177 -4.44 -5.90 11.48
CA GLY A 177 -4.59 -4.80 10.53
C GLY A 177 -6.05 -4.54 10.18
N ARG A 178 -6.44 -3.27 10.11
CA ARG A 178 -7.78 -2.85 9.67
C ARG A 178 -7.88 -2.90 8.16
N ARG A 179 -8.81 -3.69 7.63
CA ARG A 179 -9.09 -3.81 6.19
C ARG A 179 -10.05 -2.74 5.68
N ASP A 180 -10.87 -2.23 6.55
CA ASP A 180 -11.90 -1.22 6.26
C ASP A 180 -11.38 0.22 6.21
N ASN A 181 -10.10 0.46 6.56
CA ASN A 181 -9.58 1.82 6.74
C ASN A 181 -8.08 1.91 6.46
N ILE A 182 -7.69 1.66 5.21
CA ILE A 182 -6.30 1.80 4.78
C ILE A 182 -6.08 3.22 4.26
N LEU A 183 -5.07 3.90 4.77
CA LEU A 183 -4.71 5.25 4.36
C LEU A 183 -3.66 5.20 3.25
N VAL A 184 -3.95 5.85 2.14
CA VAL A 184 -2.98 6.14 1.07
C VAL A 184 -2.64 7.63 1.11
N VAL A 185 -1.36 7.93 1.28
CA VAL A 185 -0.84 9.30 1.19
C VAL A 185 -0.07 9.43 -0.12
N ARG A 186 -0.51 10.35 -0.95
CA ARG A 186 0.10 10.65 -2.25
C ARG A 186 0.59 12.08 -2.28
N ASP A 187 1.83 12.26 -2.72
CA ASP A 187 2.38 13.59 -2.99
C ASP A 187 2.47 13.83 -4.50
N PHE A 188 1.96 14.96 -4.94
CA PHE A 188 2.14 15.43 -6.30
C PHE A 188 2.44 16.93 -6.30
N ASN A 189 3.65 17.29 -6.68
CA ASN A 189 4.13 18.68 -6.74
C ASN A 189 3.95 19.46 -5.43
N GLY A 190 4.24 18.83 -4.29
CA GLY A 190 4.11 19.44 -2.97
C GLY A 190 2.69 19.46 -2.40
N THR A 191 1.69 18.98 -3.14
CA THR A 191 0.33 18.79 -2.64
C THR A 191 0.15 17.36 -2.16
N LYS A 192 -0.11 17.18 -0.86
CA LYS A 192 -0.38 15.87 -0.28
C LYS A 192 -1.86 15.59 -0.20
N THR A 193 -2.28 14.44 -0.74
CA THR A 193 -3.65 13.95 -0.63
C THR A 193 -3.68 12.73 0.29
N TYR A 194 -4.73 12.64 1.09
CA TYR A 194 -4.98 11.56 2.03
C TYR A 194 -6.27 10.88 1.62
N THR A 195 -6.20 9.64 1.17
CA THR A 195 -7.36 8.88 0.72
C THR A 195 -7.47 7.61 1.54
N ARG A 196 -8.66 7.33 2.06
CA ARG A 196 -8.94 6.10 2.79
C ARG A 196 -9.70 5.14 1.90
N ILE A 197 -9.34 3.87 1.98
CA ILE A 197 -9.96 2.80 1.22
C ILE A 197 -10.35 1.63 2.12
N ASP A 198 -11.40 0.94 1.70
CA ASP A 198 -11.95 -0.23 2.37
C ASP A 198 -11.77 -1.47 1.49
N LEU A 199 -10.90 -2.40 1.92
CA LEU A 199 -10.66 -3.67 1.20
C LEU A 199 -11.76 -4.70 1.44
N THR A 200 -12.63 -4.49 2.43
CA THR A 200 -13.77 -5.40 2.67
C THR A 200 -14.84 -5.24 1.60
N ASN A 201 -14.79 -4.11 0.86
CA ASN A 201 -15.74 -3.75 -0.17
C ASN A 201 -15.08 -3.80 -1.57
N LYS A 202 -15.79 -4.38 -2.55
CA LYS A 202 -15.37 -4.43 -3.96
C LYS A 202 -15.19 -3.04 -4.60
N GLU A 203 -15.83 -2.00 -4.06
CA GLU A 203 -15.69 -0.62 -4.56
C GLU A 203 -14.27 -0.07 -4.47
N VAL A 204 -13.36 -0.78 -3.80
CA VAL A 204 -11.93 -0.48 -3.81
C VAL A 204 -11.36 -0.39 -5.24
N PHE A 205 -11.88 -1.20 -6.17
CA PHE A 205 -11.45 -1.18 -7.58
C PHE A 205 -11.80 0.12 -8.31
N ASN A 206 -12.81 0.85 -7.83
CA ASN A 206 -13.21 2.17 -8.34
C ASN A 206 -12.43 3.33 -7.69
N SER A 207 -11.59 3.04 -6.71
CA SER A 207 -10.85 4.08 -5.98
C SER A 207 -9.82 4.77 -6.88
N PRO A 208 -9.69 6.11 -6.84
CA PRO A 208 -8.67 6.86 -7.57
C PRO A 208 -7.24 6.52 -7.12
N VAL A 209 -7.09 5.84 -6.00
CA VAL A 209 -5.80 5.37 -5.46
C VAL A 209 -5.66 3.85 -5.51
N TYR A 210 -6.53 3.15 -6.24
CA TYR A 210 -6.39 1.71 -6.45
C TYR A 210 -5.04 1.37 -7.10
N TYR A 211 -4.66 2.12 -8.14
CA TYR A 211 -3.30 2.10 -8.65
C TYR A 211 -2.46 3.15 -7.94
N LEU A 212 -1.35 2.68 -7.41
CA LEU A 212 -0.39 3.52 -6.71
C LEU A 212 0.54 4.22 -7.71
N THR A 213 1.09 5.35 -7.29
CA THR A 213 2.08 6.13 -8.03
C THR A 213 3.41 6.15 -7.28
N GLN A 214 4.45 6.65 -7.95
CA GLN A 214 5.77 6.83 -7.38
C GLN A 214 5.73 7.53 -6.02
N ASN A 215 6.40 6.92 -5.02
CA ASN A 215 6.50 7.38 -3.64
C ASN A 215 5.17 7.44 -2.87
N ASP A 216 4.10 6.75 -3.31
CA ASP A 216 2.90 6.61 -2.49
C ASP A 216 3.24 5.89 -1.18
N TYR A 217 2.60 6.33 -0.10
CA TYR A 217 2.71 5.73 1.21
C TYR A 217 1.38 5.10 1.61
N VAL A 218 1.39 3.80 1.83
CA VAL A 218 0.24 3.00 2.25
C VAL A 218 0.40 2.67 3.72
N TYR A 219 -0.57 3.08 4.53
CA TYR A 219 -0.56 2.81 5.96
C TYR A 219 -1.76 1.99 6.39
N VAL A 220 -1.49 0.86 7.03
CA VAL A 220 -2.49 -0.02 7.60
C VAL A 220 -2.61 0.25 9.09
N GLU A 221 -3.77 0.74 9.52
CA GLU A 221 -4.04 1.02 10.93
C GLU A 221 -4.21 -0.27 11.73
N PRO A 222 -3.77 -0.28 13.01
CA PRO A 222 -4.09 -1.38 13.92
C PRO A 222 -5.58 -1.37 14.29
N ASN A 223 -6.15 -2.55 14.47
CA ASN A 223 -7.50 -2.70 14.99
C ASN A 223 -7.56 -2.52 16.52
N ASN A 224 -8.77 -2.45 17.06
CA ASN A 224 -8.99 -2.24 18.51
C ASN A 224 -8.32 -3.32 19.37
N SER A 225 -8.25 -4.54 18.90
CA SER A 225 -7.61 -5.67 19.59
C SER A 225 -6.09 -5.47 19.71
N ALA A 226 -5.44 -4.94 18.63
CA ALA A 226 -4.03 -4.56 18.67
C ALA A 226 -3.78 -3.42 19.65
N ILE A 227 -4.62 -2.38 19.59
CA ILE A 227 -4.51 -1.19 20.46
C ILE A 227 -4.69 -1.58 21.92
N SER A 228 -5.71 -2.40 22.24
CA SER A 228 -5.95 -2.88 23.60
C SER A 228 -4.82 -3.78 24.10
N GLY A 229 -4.24 -4.61 23.23
CA GLY A 229 -3.08 -5.45 23.56
C GLY A 229 -1.81 -4.64 23.81
N ALA A 230 -1.61 -3.55 23.06
CA ALA A 230 -0.46 -2.67 23.21
C ALA A 230 -0.55 -1.76 24.44
N SER A 231 -1.77 -1.34 24.80
CA SER A 231 -2.01 -0.52 25.99
C SER A 231 -1.77 -1.29 27.29
N GLY A 232 -1.52 -2.62 27.20
CA GLY A 232 -1.12 -3.50 28.30
C GLY A 232 -1.83 -3.14 29.58
N ASP A 233 -3.18 -3.16 29.57
CA ASP A 233 -3.92 -2.64 30.71
C ASP A 233 -3.71 -3.62 31.88
N ALA A 234 -2.60 -3.41 32.61
CA ALA A 234 -2.30 -4.10 33.85
C ALA A 234 -3.51 -4.06 34.80
N ARG A 235 -4.42 -3.11 34.58
CA ARG A 235 -5.69 -2.98 35.29
C ARG A 235 -6.62 -4.16 34.99
N ILE A 236 -6.71 -4.63 33.74
CA ILE A 236 -7.56 -5.77 33.40
C ILE A 236 -6.98 -7.05 33.99
N GLY A 237 -5.67 -7.25 33.91
CA GLY A 237 -4.99 -8.38 34.56
C GLY A 237 -5.20 -8.33 36.09
N ASN A 238 -5.04 -7.17 36.70
CA ASN A 238 -5.25 -6.98 38.13
C ASN A 238 -6.73 -7.17 38.53
N LEU A 239 -7.69 -6.69 37.74
CA LEU A 239 -9.12 -6.90 38.00
C LEU A 239 -9.49 -8.40 37.92
N ILE A 240 -8.98 -9.14 36.93
CA ILE A 240 -9.19 -10.59 36.84
C ILE A 240 -8.60 -11.30 38.08
N THR A 241 -7.40 -10.91 38.49
CA THR A 241 -6.75 -11.48 39.66
C THR A 241 -7.51 -11.17 40.95
N ILE A 242 -7.95 -9.92 41.14
CA ILE A 242 -8.74 -9.50 42.32
C ILE A 242 -10.11 -10.20 42.36
N THR A 243 -10.78 -10.28 41.20
CA THR A 243 -12.10 -10.95 41.14
C THR A 243 -11.98 -12.46 41.35
N SER A 244 -10.97 -13.12 40.81
CA SER A 244 -10.71 -14.56 41.04
C SER A 244 -10.37 -14.82 42.52
N PHE A 245 -9.58 -13.94 43.16
CA PHE A 245 -9.25 -14.04 44.57
C PHE A 245 -10.50 -13.86 45.45
N LEU A 246 -11.37 -12.87 45.17
CA LEU A 246 -12.62 -12.66 45.86
C LEU A 246 -13.59 -13.84 45.72
N ILE A 247 -13.71 -14.40 44.51
CA ILE A 247 -14.54 -15.59 44.26
C ILE A 247 -14.04 -16.79 45.03
N THR A 248 -12.70 -17.04 45.01
CA THR A 248 -12.10 -18.15 45.73
C THR A 248 -12.29 -18.03 47.22
N THR A 249 -12.10 -16.83 47.80
CA THR A 249 -12.28 -16.57 49.22
C THR A 249 -13.75 -16.72 49.63
N ALA A 250 -14.69 -16.23 48.80
CA ALA A 250 -16.12 -16.40 49.05
C ALA A 250 -16.52 -17.90 48.99
N LEU A 251 -15.97 -18.69 48.06
CA LEU A 251 -16.22 -20.11 48.01
C LEU A 251 -15.72 -20.86 49.24
N ILE A 252 -14.52 -20.54 49.73
CA ILE A 252 -13.96 -21.13 50.98
C ILE A 252 -14.85 -20.84 52.16
N PHE A 253 -15.32 -19.59 52.30
CA PHE A 253 -16.23 -19.21 53.38
C PHE A 253 -17.58 -19.94 53.30
N ILE A 254 -18.10 -20.15 52.08
CA ILE A 254 -19.38 -20.83 51.83
C ILE A 254 -19.28 -22.34 52.10
N THR A 255 -18.13 -22.97 51.81
CA THR A 255 -17.93 -24.42 51.98
C THR A 255 -17.53 -24.80 53.41
N ARG A 256 -17.04 -23.85 54.21
CA ARG A 256 -16.59 -24.07 55.58
C ARG A 256 -17.70 -23.90 56.65
N ASN A 257 -18.85 -23.34 56.24
CA ASN A 257 -20.07 -23.24 57.04
C ASN A 257 -21.17 -24.18 56.47
#